data_0ebc947d497d0bfe56df14bf3a766b88
#
_entry.id   0ebc947d497d0bfe56df14bf3a766b88
#
_cell.length_a   1.000
_cell.length_b   1.000
_cell.length_c   1.000
_cell.angle_alpha   90.00
_cell.angle_beta   90.00
_cell.angle_gamma   90.00
#
_symmetry.space_group_name_H-M   'P 1'
#
loop_
_entity.id
_entity.type
_entity.pdbx_description
1 polymer ?
#
loop_
_entity_poly.entity_id
_entity_poly.type
_entity_poly.pdbx_seq_one_letter_code
_entity_poly.pdbx_strand_id
1 'polypeptide(L)'
;MKPKVKTYIQTFIFLAIGIFLIFWFVNKLSPAERAEIWQYFKEANPLWLLVAMIIGVFSHIFRALRWNLLIESVATKPNVKNTFWAVMVGYLVNYAVPRLGEITRCAVLGKKEKIPVDTVLGTMISERLFDMFCYVIIFVLAFIALTAKMIAFLDNYQTPSFISWNFALIVLLALIALFIAYKLWRRHKPTSKLGQKISASIHRFIDGGKSIINLKKKWLFILYSILIWVCYLLMTYIAFLTIDATYHLPLGAAFAVLALGTIGMLIIQGGIGVYPIIVSQVLLLYGVDKVGGYSLGWISWTIQTVIVIILGLIGFIMLSQKKNHEQITDIKE
;
A
#
# COMPACT_ATOMS: atom_id res chain seq x y z
N MET A 1 -10.63 -2.11 -30.05
CA MET A 1 -9.85 -3.17 -29.36
C MET A 1 -10.73 -3.80 -28.28
N LYS A 2 -10.87 -5.14 -28.24
CA LYS A 2 -11.66 -5.83 -27.21
C LYS A 2 -11.09 -5.48 -25.81
N PRO A 3 -11.92 -5.22 -24.80
CA PRO A 3 -11.46 -4.75 -23.47
C PRO A 3 -10.39 -5.64 -22.84
N LYS A 4 -10.43 -6.94 -23.06
CA LYS A 4 -9.41 -7.90 -22.59
C LYS A 4 -8.02 -7.65 -23.19
N VAL A 5 -7.93 -7.33 -24.50
CA VAL A 5 -6.66 -7.08 -25.19
C VAL A 5 -5.98 -5.80 -24.65
N LYS A 6 -6.75 -4.76 -24.39
CA LYS A 6 -6.23 -3.52 -23.77
C LYS A 6 -5.61 -3.78 -22.40
N THR A 7 -6.24 -4.61 -21.58
CA THR A 7 -5.74 -4.97 -20.24
C THR A 7 -4.43 -5.74 -20.32
N TYR A 8 -4.32 -6.75 -21.19
CA TYR A 8 -3.07 -7.51 -21.38
C TYR A 8 -1.93 -6.64 -21.89
N ILE A 9 -2.20 -5.73 -22.82
CA ILE A 9 -1.18 -4.79 -23.31
C ILE A 9 -0.71 -3.87 -22.19
N GLN A 10 -1.60 -3.34 -21.37
CA GLN A 10 -1.24 -2.50 -20.21
C GLN A 10 -0.38 -3.27 -19.21
N THR A 11 -0.76 -4.50 -18.86
CA THR A 11 0.02 -5.36 -17.97
C THR A 11 1.41 -5.61 -18.52
N PHE A 12 1.51 -5.94 -19.81
CA PHE A 12 2.80 -6.18 -20.47
C PHE A 12 3.68 -4.93 -20.48
N ILE A 13 3.11 -3.75 -20.77
CA ILE A 13 3.84 -2.47 -20.75
C ILE A 13 4.39 -2.18 -19.36
N PHE A 14 3.57 -2.29 -18.29
CA PHE A 14 4.05 -2.04 -16.93
C PHE A 14 5.13 -3.01 -16.49
N LEU A 15 4.98 -4.30 -16.84
CA LEU A 15 6.01 -5.30 -16.56
C LEU A 15 7.30 -5.01 -17.33
N ALA A 16 7.20 -4.67 -18.61
CA ALA A 16 8.35 -4.30 -19.44
C ALA A 16 9.07 -3.06 -18.91
N ILE A 17 8.35 -2.03 -18.47
CA ILE A 17 8.93 -0.85 -17.82
C ILE A 17 9.64 -1.24 -16.53
N GLY A 18 9.02 -2.08 -15.68
CA GLY A 18 9.64 -2.57 -14.44
C GLY A 18 10.95 -3.32 -14.71
N ILE A 19 10.94 -4.26 -15.64
CA ILE A 19 12.14 -5.02 -16.05
C ILE A 19 13.19 -4.09 -16.65
N PHE A 20 12.79 -3.15 -17.52
CA PHE A 20 13.69 -2.14 -18.09
C PHE A 20 14.37 -1.30 -16.99
N LEU A 21 13.64 -0.87 -15.98
CA LEU A 21 14.21 -0.09 -14.87
C LEU A 21 15.19 -0.90 -14.02
N ILE A 22 14.92 -2.19 -13.79
CA ILE A 22 15.88 -3.10 -13.14
C ILE A 22 17.16 -3.17 -13.97
N PHE A 23 17.03 -3.50 -15.25
CA PHE A 23 18.17 -3.62 -16.16
C PHE A 23 18.95 -2.30 -16.27
N TRP A 24 18.26 -1.18 -16.44
CA TRP A 24 18.87 0.15 -16.51
C TRP A 24 19.63 0.52 -15.23
N PHE A 25 19.05 0.23 -14.04
CA PHE A 25 19.72 0.50 -12.78
C PHE A 25 20.92 -0.40 -12.58
N VAL A 26 20.77 -1.71 -12.79
CA VAL A 26 21.86 -2.68 -12.63
C VAL A 26 23.01 -2.42 -13.60
N ASN A 27 22.73 -1.98 -14.82
CA ASN A 27 23.79 -1.63 -15.78
C ASN A 27 24.59 -0.38 -15.42
N LYS A 28 24.03 0.50 -14.56
CA LYS A 28 24.78 1.65 -14.02
C LYS A 28 25.68 1.30 -12.83
N LEU A 29 25.56 0.08 -12.32
CA LEU A 29 26.38 -0.41 -11.23
C LEU A 29 27.64 -1.07 -11.76
N SER A 30 28.76 -0.82 -11.09
CA SER A 30 30.01 -1.52 -11.31
C SER A 30 29.90 -3.01 -10.94
N PRO A 31 30.78 -3.89 -11.40
CA PRO A 31 30.84 -5.29 -10.97
C PRO A 31 30.94 -5.43 -9.44
N ALA A 32 31.71 -4.54 -8.78
CA ALA A 32 31.87 -4.53 -7.33
C ALA A 32 30.53 -4.23 -6.62
N GLU A 33 29.83 -3.17 -7.04
CA GLU A 33 28.51 -2.82 -6.48
C GLU A 33 27.46 -3.93 -6.67
N ARG A 34 27.50 -4.65 -7.80
CA ARG A 34 26.62 -5.82 -8.03
C ARG A 34 26.94 -6.98 -7.08
N ALA A 35 28.22 -7.22 -6.82
CA ALA A 35 28.66 -8.24 -5.86
C ALA A 35 28.23 -7.85 -4.44
N GLU A 36 28.33 -6.58 -4.08
CA GLU A 36 27.92 -6.04 -2.78
C GLU A 36 26.40 -6.19 -2.55
N ILE A 37 25.55 -5.92 -3.56
CA ILE A 37 24.11 -6.19 -3.46
C ILE A 37 23.86 -7.66 -3.11
N TRP A 38 24.55 -8.57 -3.78
CA TRP A 38 24.42 -10.00 -3.53
C TRP A 38 24.90 -10.39 -2.13
N GLN A 39 25.92 -9.71 -1.62
CA GLN A 39 26.41 -9.89 -0.26
C GLN A 39 25.37 -9.45 0.76
N TYR A 40 24.74 -8.27 0.62
CA TYR A 40 23.64 -7.82 1.49
C TYR A 40 22.47 -8.82 1.55
N PHE A 41 22.14 -9.47 0.43
CA PHE A 41 21.12 -10.51 0.44
C PHE A 41 21.52 -11.76 1.23
N LYS A 42 22.79 -12.15 1.19
CA LYS A 42 23.31 -13.32 1.92
C LYS A 42 23.45 -13.05 3.41
N GLU A 43 23.85 -11.84 3.76
CA GLU A 43 24.10 -11.40 5.13
C GLU A 43 22.85 -10.88 5.84
N ALA A 44 21.75 -10.70 5.08
CA ALA A 44 20.50 -10.24 5.66
C ALA A 44 20.05 -11.12 6.82
N ASN A 45 19.84 -10.50 7.98
CA ASN A 45 19.49 -11.20 9.21
C ASN A 45 18.12 -11.91 9.11
N PRO A 46 18.08 -13.26 9.11
CA PRO A 46 16.85 -14.02 8.86
C PRO A 46 15.80 -13.84 9.97
N LEU A 47 16.22 -13.51 11.19
CA LEU A 47 15.28 -13.26 12.29
C LEU A 47 14.43 -12.02 12.01
N TRP A 48 15.06 -10.92 11.61
CA TRP A 48 14.33 -9.68 11.29
C TRP A 48 13.50 -9.80 10.03
N LEU A 49 13.95 -10.60 9.03
CA LEU A 49 13.13 -10.94 7.87
C LEU A 49 11.84 -11.66 8.30
N LEU A 50 11.97 -12.67 9.18
CA LEU A 50 10.81 -13.42 9.69
C LEU A 50 9.86 -12.52 10.49
N VAL A 51 10.41 -11.67 11.39
CA VAL A 51 9.59 -10.73 12.17
C VAL A 51 8.83 -9.77 11.27
N ALA A 52 9.48 -9.21 10.24
CA ALA A 52 8.82 -8.35 9.26
C ALA A 52 7.70 -9.09 8.50
N MET A 53 7.93 -10.35 8.11
CA MET A 53 6.90 -11.19 7.46
C MET A 53 5.71 -11.44 8.39
N ILE A 54 5.93 -11.75 9.65
CA ILE A 54 4.86 -11.98 10.65
C ILE A 54 4.01 -10.72 10.80
N ILE A 55 4.65 -9.55 10.95
CA ILE A 55 3.93 -8.27 11.04
C ILE A 55 3.14 -7.98 9.75
N GLY A 56 3.71 -8.30 8.58
CA GLY A 56 3.02 -8.22 7.30
C GLY A 56 1.74 -9.06 7.26
N VAL A 57 1.79 -10.30 7.78
CA VAL A 57 0.61 -11.17 7.88
C VAL A 57 -0.45 -10.55 8.82
N PHE A 58 -0.05 -10.01 9.97
CA PHE A 58 -0.98 -9.31 10.88
C PHE A 58 -1.66 -8.13 10.20
N SER A 59 -0.96 -7.35 9.37
CA SER A 59 -1.57 -6.25 8.62
C SER A 59 -2.73 -6.74 7.73
N HIS A 60 -2.57 -7.91 7.09
CA HIS A 60 -3.60 -8.50 6.25
C HIS A 60 -4.77 -9.08 7.07
N ILE A 61 -4.51 -9.62 8.26
CA ILE A 61 -5.55 -10.05 9.20
C ILE A 61 -6.40 -8.86 9.64
N PHE A 62 -5.76 -7.76 10.09
CA PHE A 62 -6.49 -6.54 10.46
C PHE A 62 -7.27 -5.95 9.29
N ARG A 63 -6.75 -6.04 8.07
CA ARG A 63 -7.47 -5.63 6.86
C ARG A 63 -8.73 -6.46 6.64
N ALA A 64 -8.66 -7.79 6.80
CA ALA A 64 -9.81 -8.66 6.68
C ALA A 64 -10.87 -8.37 7.76
N LEU A 65 -10.43 -8.18 9.01
CA LEU A 65 -11.31 -7.82 10.13
C LEU A 65 -12.01 -6.47 9.89
N ARG A 66 -11.25 -5.46 9.42
CA ARG A 66 -11.80 -4.15 9.08
C ARG A 66 -12.81 -4.22 7.95
N TRP A 67 -12.50 -4.96 6.88
CA TRP A 67 -13.41 -5.10 5.75
C TRP A 67 -14.72 -5.81 6.14
N ASN A 68 -14.65 -6.80 7.04
CA ASN A 68 -15.85 -7.44 7.61
C ASN A 68 -16.79 -6.44 8.30
N LEU A 69 -16.27 -5.40 8.98
CA LEU A 69 -17.12 -4.38 9.60
C LEU A 69 -17.87 -3.55 8.55
N LEU A 70 -17.27 -3.26 7.42
CA LEU A 70 -17.95 -2.58 6.31
C LEU A 70 -19.00 -3.46 5.68
N ILE A 71 -18.73 -4.73 5.45
CA ILE A 71 -19.71 -5.66 4.87
C ILE A 71 -20.86 -5.89 5.86
N GLU A 72 -20.58 -6.07 7.16
CA GLU A 72 -21.60 -6.25 8.22
C GLU A 72 -22.58 -5.07 8.29
N SER A 73 -22.17 -3.88 7.85
CA SER A 73 -23.04 -2.69 7.87
C SER A 73 -24.11 -2.68 6.76
N VAL A 74 -23.93 -3.46 5.70
CA VAL A 74 -24.81 -3.46 4.50
C VAL A 74 -25.33 -4.85 4.11
N ALA A 75 -24.75 -5.90 4.72
CA ALA A 75 -25.11 -7.30 4.45
C ALA A 75 -24.86 -8.19 5.67
N THR A 76 -25.01 -9.49 5.52
CA THR A 76 -24.64 -10.49 6.55
C THR A 76 -23.13 -10.47 6.79
N LYS A 77 -22.72 -10.60 8.07
CA LYS A 77 -21.30 -10.64 8.44
C LYS A 77 -20.62 -11.88 7.86
N PRO A 78 -19.60 -11.70 6.99
CA PRO A 78 -18.88 -12.84 6.41
C PRO A 78 -17.95 -13.50 7.43
N ASN A 79 -17.57 -14.74 7.15
CA ASN A 79 -16.56 -15.43 7.92
C ASN A 79 -15.18 -14.77 7.72
N VAL A 80 -14.51 -14.40 8.83
CA VAL A 80 -13.19 -13.73 8.80
C VAL A 80 -12.15 -14.51 8.01
N LYS A 81 -12.14 -15.86 8.12
CA LYS A 81 -11.22 -16.72 7.36
C LYS A 81 -11.43 -16.59 5.86
N ASN A 82 -12.69 -16.60 5.41
CA ASN A 82 -13.03 -16.45 3.99
C ASN A 82 -12.66 -15.04 3.48
N THR A 83 -12.89 -14.01 4.29
CA THR A 83 -12.49 -12.64 3.95
C THR A 83 -10.98 -12.50 3.86
N PHE A 84 -10.22 -13.08 4.80
CA PHE A 84 -8.76 -13.09 4.76
C PHE A 84 -8.23 -13.74 3.48
N TRP A 85 -8.70 -14.94 3.17
CA TRP A 85 -8.27 -15.63 1.96
C TRP A 85 -8.69 -14.90 0.69
N ALA A 86 -9.87 -14.29 0.65
CA ALA A 86 -10.30 -13.47 -0.48
C ALA A 86 -9.40 -12.26 -0.69
N VAL A 87 -8.96 -11.59 0.40
CA VAL A 87 -7.98 -10.49 0.34
C VAL A 87 -6.65 -10.99 -0.23
N MET A 88 -6.12 -12.12 0.25
CA MET A 88 -4.85 -12.67 -0.22
C MET A 88 -4.90 -13.11 -1.70
N VAL A 89 -5.99 -13.76 -2.12
CA VAL A 89 -6.23 -14.06 -3.54
C VAL A 89 -6.30 -12.78 -4.38
N GLY A 90 -6.97 -11.75 -3.89
CA GLY A 90 -7.03 -10.46 -4.57
C GLY A 90 -5.65 -9.84 -4.79
N TYR A 91 -4.78 -9.86 -3.77
CA TYR A 91 -3.41 -9.37 -3.91
C TYR A 91 -2.59 -10.18 -4.90
N LEU A 92 -2.68 -11.51 -4.85
CA LEU A 92 -1.98 -12.37 -5.80
C LEU A 92 -2.43 -12.09 -7.25
N VAL A 93 -3.73 -11.97 -7.48
CA VAL A 93 -4.28 -11.64 -8.81
C VAL A 93 -3.84 -10.26 -9.28
N ASN A 94 -3.67 -9.28 -8.37
CA ASN A 94 -3.15 -7.96 -8.71
C ASN A 94 -1.69 -8.00 -9.16
N TYR A 95 -0.88 -8.95 -8.71
CA TYR A 95 0.47 -9.13 -9.26
C TYR A 95 0.45 -9.60 -10.72
N ALA A 96 -0.52 -10.44 -11.08
CA ALA A 96 -0.65 -10.95 -12.45
C ALA A 96 -1.35 -9.94 -13.38
N VAL A 97 -2.44 -9.30 -12.91
CA VAL A 97 -3.25 -8.37 -13.72
C VAL A 97 -3.66 -7.16 -12.88
N PRO A 98 -3.20 -5.95 -13.24
CA PRO A 98 -3.50 -4.72 -12.51
C PRO A 98 -4.99 -4.50 -12.30
N ARG A 99 -5.38 -4.16 -11.06
CA ARG A 99 -6.76 -3.84 -10.63
C ARG A 99 -7.78 -4.99 -10.73
N LEU A 100 -7.42 -6.14 -11.33
CA LEU A 100 -8.34 -7.29 -11.42
C LEU A 100 -8.53 -7.95 -10.06
N GLY A 101 -7.52 -7.94 -9.19
CA GLY A 101 -7.60 -8.55 -7.87
C GLY A 101 -8.64 -7.92 -6.96
N GLU A 102 -8.92 -6.63 -7.11
CA GLU A 102 -9.98 -5.95 -6.35
C GLU A 102 -11.36 -6.48 -6.71
N ILE A 103 -11.62 -6.70 -7.99
CA ILE A 103 -12.86 -7.29 -8.49
C ILE A 103 -12.90 -8.77 -8.09
N THR A 104 -11.79 -9.50 -8.23
CA THR A 104 -11.69 -10.92 -7.91
C THR A 104 -11.97 -11.20 -6.45
N ARG A 105 -11.38 -10.44 -5.50
CA ARG A 105 -11.64 -10.63 -4.06
C ARG A 105 -13.12 -10.44 -3.71
N CYS A 106 -13.78 -9.45 -4.33
CA CYS A 106 -15.21 -9.20 -4.13
C CYS A 106 -16.08 -10.32 -4.71
N ALA A 107 -15.77 -10.80 -5.92
CA ALA A 107 -16.51 -11.87 -6.56
C ALA A 107 -16.35 -13.21 -5.82
N VAL A 108 -15.13 -13.54 -5.39
CA VAL A 108 -14.85 -14.78 -4.66
C VAL A 108 -15.53 -14.78 -3.30
N LEU A 109 -15.41 -13.66 -2.54
CA LEU A 109 -16.06 -13.54 -1.23
C LEU A 109 -17.58 -13.54 -1.36
N GLY A 110 -18.13 -12.76 -2.29
CA GLY A 110 -19.58 -12.68 -2.53
C GLY A 110 -20.17 -14.06 -2.86
N LYS A 111 -19.48 -14.83 -3.72
CA LYS A 111 -19.89 -16.20 -4.05
C LYS A 111 -19.81 -17.14 -2.85
N LYS A 112 -18.74 -17.07 -2.05
CA LYS A 112 -18.51 -17.97 -0.89
C LYS A 112 -19.48 -17.72 0.25
N GLU A 113 -19.82 -16.43 0.49
CA GLU A 113 -20.68 -15.98 1.60
C GLU A 113 -22.14 -15.73 1.16
N LYS A 114 -22.48 -15.98 -0.12
CA LYS A 114 -23.81 -15.74 -0.70
C LYS A 114 -24.26 -14.28 -0.56
N ILE A 115 -23.33 -13.33 -0.69
CA ILE A 115 -23.58 -11.88 -0.65
C ILE A 115 -23.50 -11.33 -2.09
N PRO A 116 -24.42 -10.44 -2.52
CA PRO A 116 -24.35 -9.82 -3.85
C PRO A 116 -22.99 -9.14 -4.09
N VAL A 117 -22.38 -9.40 -5.24
CA VAL A 117 -21.01 -8.94 -5.56
C VAL A 117 -20.93 -7.41 -5.65
N ASP A 118 -21.97 -6.74 -6.13
CA ASP A 118 -22.10 -5.30 -6.19
C ASP A 118 -22.08 -4.65 -4.79
N THR A 119 -22.75 -5.27 -3.81
CA THR A 119 -22.72 -4.86 -2.41
C THR A 119 -21.29 -4.96 -1.85
N VAL A 120 -20.60 -6.07 -2.09
CA VAL A 120 -19.21 -6.27 -1.65
C VAL A 120 -18.26 -5.28 -2.35
N LEU A 121 -18.47 -4.99 -3.64
CA LEU A 121 -17.71 -3.97 -4.38
C LEU A 121 -17.92 -2.57 -3.78
N GLY A 122 -19.13 -2.21 -3.38
CA GLY A 122 -19.40 -0.94 -2.71
C GLY A 122 -18.59 -0.78 -1.43
N THR A 123 -18.51 -1.80 -0.59
CA THR A 123 -17.69 -1.78 0.64
C THR A 123 -16.19 -1.69 0.36
N MET A 124 -15.72 -2.35 -0.70
CA MET A 124 -14.32 -2.25 -1.14
C MET A 124 -13.95 -0.82 -1.57
N ILE A 125 -14.84 -0.13 -2.27
CA ILE A 125 -14.61 1.28 -2.64
C ILE A 125 -14.51 2.15 -1.40
N SER A 126 -15.41 1.98 -0.41
CA SER A 126 -15.36 2.72 0.86
C SER A 126 -14.05 2.44 1.63
N GLU A 127 -13.60 1.17 1.65
CA GLU A 127 -12.30 0.79 2.22
C GLU A 127 -11.15 1.56 1.55
N ARG A 128 -11.10 1.61 0.23
CA ARG A 128 -10.05 2.31 -0.54
C ARG A 128 -10.04 3.81 -0.31
N LEU A 129 -11.20 4.42 -0.22
CA LEU A 129 -11.32 5.85 0.08
C LEU A 129 -10.75 6.17 1.47
N PHE A 130 -11.01 5.32 2.46
CA PHE A 130 -10.45 5.52 3.80
C PHE A 130 -8.94 5.26 3.85
N ASP A 131 -8.45 4.23 3.15
CA ASP A 131 -7.00 3.98 3.01
C ASP A 131 -6.28 5.20 2.39
N MET A 132 -6.89 5.85 1.40
CA MET A 132 -6.35 7.07 0.80
C MET A 132 -6.26 8.22 1.82
N PHE A 133 -7.25 8.37 2.69
CA PHE A 133 -7.20 9.34 3.79
C PHE A 133 -6.05 9.03 4.77
N CYS A 134 -5.92 7.78 5.20
CA CYS A 134 -4.81 7.35 6.06
C CYS A 134 -3.45 7.58 5.39
N TYR A 135 -3.35 7.29 4.08
CA TYR A 135 -2.12 7.53 3.33
C TYR A 135 -1.72 9.00 3.31
N VAL A 136 -2.67 9.92 3.17
CA VAL A 136 -2.39 11.37 3.26
C VAL A 136 -1.79 11.72 4.62
N ILE A 137 -2.28 11.14 5.72
CA ILE A 137 -1.71 11.35 7.07
C ILE A 137 -0.26 10.87 7.11
N ILE A 138 0.01 9.65 6.63
CA ILE A 138 1.38 9.10 6.58
C ILE A 138 2.29 9.98 5.71
N PHE A 139 1.79 10.48 4.59
CA PHE A 139 2.55 11.37 3.72
C PHE A 139 2.91 12.69 4.42
N VAL A 140 1.98 13.28 5.17
CA VAL A 140 2.24 14.48 5.98
C VAL A 140 3.28 14.21 7.08
N LEU A 141 3.18 13.07 7.78
CA LEU A 141 4.17 12.68 8.79
C LEU A 141 5.57 12.45 8.18
N ALA A 142 5.63 11.78 7.03
CA ALA A 142 6.87 11.60 6.27
C ALA A 142 7.46 12.95 5.85
N PHE A 143 6.62 13.86 5.38
CA PHE A 143 7.02 15.20 4.99
C PHE A 143 7.62 15.98 6.17
N ILE A 144 6.98 15.93 7.35
CA ILE A 144 7.50 16.56 8.58
C ILE A 144 8.87 15.96 8.94
N ALA A 145 9.00 14.63 8.89
CA ALA A 145 10.27 13.95 9.19
C ALA A 145 11.40 14.32 8.22
N LEU A 146 11.09 14.40 6.91
CA LEU A 146 12.05 14.82 5.89
C LEU A 146 12.45 16.27 6.05
N THR A 147 11.49 17.16 6.35
CA THR A 147 11.76 18.58 6.59
C THR A 147 12.66 18.77 7.81
N ALA A 148 12.38 18.08 8.92
CA ALA A 148 13.23 18.13 10.13
C ALA A 148 14.67 17.66 9.84
N LYS A 149 14.83 16.59 9.03
CA LYS A 149 16.16 16.12 8.61
C LYS A 149 16.88 17.14 7.72
N MET A 150 16.16 17.76 6.81
CA MET A 150 16.72 18.77 5.90
C MET A 150 17.14 20.05 6.64
N ILE A 151 16.36 20.48 7.64
CA ILE A 151 16.71 21.59 8.51
C ILE A 151 18.00 21.28 9.27
N ALA A 152 18.07 20.12 9.94
CA ALA A 152 19.27 19.70 10.67
C ALA A 152 20.52 19.59 9.77
N PHE A 153 20.34 19.20 8.50
CA PHE A 153 21.41 19.18 7.50
C PHE A 153 21.86 20.60 7.15
N LEU A 154 20.93 21.52 6.93
CA LEU A 154 21.21 22.91 6.59
C LEU A 154 21.87 23.70 7.75
N ASP A 155 21.48 23.44 8.98
CA ASP A 155 22.07 24.03 10.17
C ASP A 155 23.56 23.70 10.30
N ASN A 156 23.97 22.50 9.92
CA ASN A 156 25.37 22.07 9.90
C ASN A 156 26.22 22.83 8.85
N TYR A 157 25.59 23.42 7.82
CA TYR A 157 26.25 24.17 6.76
C TYR A 157 26.12 25.70 6.93
N GLN A 158 25.72 26.21 8.12
CA GLN A 158 25.53 27.65 8.41
C GLN A 158 24.60 28.35 7.38
N THR A 159 23.66 27.62 6.82
CA THR A 159 22.67 28.22 5.92
C THR A 159 21.65 29.04 6.73
N PRO A 160 21.20 30.20 6.21
CA PRO A 160 20.25 31.04 6.96
C PRO A 160 18.98 30.28 7.32
N SER A 161 18.56 30.37 8.58
CA SER A 161 17.31 29.80 9.13
C SER A 161 16.04 30.19 8.34
N PHE A 162 16.15 31.24 7.54
CA PHE A 162 15.14 31.74 6.61
C PHE A 162 14.63 30.70 5.60
N ILE A 163 15.44 29.71 5.16
CA ILE A 163 15.05 28.71 4.18
C ILE A 163 14.13 27.67 4.81
N SER A 164 14.36 27.28 6.07
CA SER A 164 13.58 26.26 6.75
C SER A 164 12.15 26.71 7.08
N TRP A 165 11.98 27.92 7.55
CA TRP A 165 10.68 28.52 7.86
C TRP A 165 9.86 28.80 6.60
N ASN A 166 10.51 29.29 5.53
CA ASN A 166 9.82 29.55 4.27
C ASN A 166 9.32 28.25 3.60
N PHE A 167 10.07 27.15 3.70
CA PHE A 167 9.63 25.88 3.14
C PHE A 167 8.39 25.33 3.89
N ALA A 168 8.39 25.36 5.22
CA ALA A 168 7.21 25.01 6.02
C ALA A 168 6.02 25.93 5.72
N LEU A 169 6.28 27.24 5.56
CA LEU A 169 5.27 28.22 5.18
C LEU A 169 4.72 27.98 3.76
N ILE A 170 5.58 27.67 2.78
CA ILE A 170 5.15 27.35 1.41
C ILE A 170 4.21 26.12 1.40
N VAL A 171 4.53 25.08 2.17
CA VAL A 171 3.67 23.90 2.28
C VAL A 171 2.36 24.22 2.98
N LEU A 172 2.40 24.97 4.06
CA LEU A 172 1.19 25.43 4.74
C LEU A 172 0.33 26.28 3.81
N LEU A 173 0.93 27.21 3.07
CA LEU A 173 0.22 28.02 2.08
C LEU A 173 -0.33 27.19 0.92
N ALA A 174 0.40 26.17 0.46
CA ALA A 174 -0.10 25.23 -0.55
C ALA A 174 -1.30 24.43 -0.05
N LEU A 175 -1.28 23.94 1.19
CA LEU A 175 -2.41 23.26 1.82
C LEU A 175 -3.62 24.19 2.00
N ILE A 176 -3.37 25.44 2.45
CA ILE A 176 -4.41 26.47 2.55
C ILE A 176 -4.97 26.82 1.17
N ALA A 177 -4.12 26.97 0.16
CA ALA A 177 -4.55 27.25 -1.22
C ALA A 177 -5.39 26.08 -1.79
N LEU A 178 -4.99 24.84 -1.55
CA LEU A 178 -5.77 23.65 -1.91
C LEU A 178 -7.14 23.62 -1.18
N PHE A 179 -7.17 23.97 0.09
CA PHE A 179 -8.40 24.06 0.87
C PHE A 179 -9.32 25.19 0.36
N ILE A 180 -8.75 26.37 0.06
CA ILE A 180 -9.50 27.51 -0.50
C ILE A 180 -9.99 27.15 -1.92
N ALA A 181 -9.13 26.57 -2.76
CA ALA A 181 -9.51 26.11 -4.10
C ALA A 181 -10.64 25.09 -4.04
N TYR A 182 -10.58 24.14 -3.10
CA TYR A 182 -11.68 23.20 -2.83
C TYR A 182 -12.96 23.92 -2.42
N LYS A 183 -12.89 24.92 -1.49
CA LYS A 183 -14.03 25.67 -1.00
C LYS A 183 -14.66 26.55 -2.09
N LEU A 184 -13.84 27.21 -2.91
CA LEU A 184 -14.28 28.01 -4.06
C LEU A 184 -14.89 27.11 -5.15
N TRP A 185 -14.26 25.98 -5.45
CA TRP A 185 -14.73 25.02 -6.43
C TRP A 185 -16.06 24.37 -6.01
N ARG A 186 -16.28 24.15 -4.70
CA ARG A 186 -17.55 23.67 -4.15
C ARG A 186 -18.69 24.70 -4.30
N ARG A 187 -18.36 26.00 -4.36
CA ARG A 187 -19.35 27.08 -4.59
C ARG A 187 -19.79 27.18 -6.04
N HIS A 188 -18.91 26.85 -6.98
CA HIS A 188 -19.19 26.90 -8.42
C HIS A 188 -19.46 25.49 -8.94
N LYS A 189 -20.71 25.22 -9.41
CA LYS A 189 -21.02 23.94 -10.09
C LYS A 189 -20.13 23.82 -11.33
N PRO A 190 -19.28 22.79 -11.43
CA PRO A 190 -18.40 22.66 -12.57
C PRO A 190 -19.17 22.38 -13.83
N THR A 191 -19.03 23.27 -14.84
CA THR A 191 -19.69 23.16 -16.15
C THR A 191 -18.92 22.22 -17.10
N SER A 192 -17.60 22.05 -16.90
CA SER A 192 -16.79 21.19 -17.74
C SER A 192 -16.97 19.69 -17.38
N LYS A 193 -16.92 18.81 -18.42
CA LYS A 193 -16.98 17.34 -18.23
C LYS A 193 -15.91 16.80 -17.25
N LEU A 194 -14.72 17.40 -17.26
CA LEU A 194 -13.64 17.05 -16.34
C LEU A 194 -13.98 17.50 -14.92
N GLY A 195 -14.47 18.71 -14.74
CA GLY A 195 -14.89 19.24 -13.44
C GLY A 195 -16.03 18.42 -12.82
N GLN A 196 -17.00 17.98 -13.61
CA GLN A 196 -18.09 17.11 -13.16
C GLN A 196 -17.57 15.73 -12.70
N LYS A 197 -16.60 15.13 -13.42
CA LYS A 197 -15.96 13.87 -13.00
C LYS A 197 -15.21 14.02 -11.69
N ILE A 198 -14.46 15.10 -11.52
CA ILE A 198 -13.71 15.40 -10.28
C ILE A 198 -14.70 15.64 -9.14
N SER A 199 -15.78 16.42 -9.37
CA SER A 199 -16.84 16.65 -8.37
C SER A 199 -17.50 15.36 -7.91
N ALA A 200 -17.88 14.50 -8.85
CA ALA A 200 -18.46 13.20 -8.53
C ALA A 200 -17.50 12.29 -7.76
N SER A 201 -16.19 12.40 -7.99
CA SER A 201 -15.18 11.64 -7.23
C SER A 201 -15.03 12.17 -5.80
N ILE A 202 -15.03 13.49 -5.62
CA ILE A 202 -14.97 14.11 -4.29
C ILE A 202 -16.26 13.83 -3.49
N HIS A 203 -17.43 13.91 -4.11
CA HIS A 203 -18.66 13.55 -3.43
C HIS A 203 -18.67 12.09 -2.99
N ARG A 204 -18.25 11.17 -3.84
CA ARG A 204 -18.07 9.75 -3.48
C ARG A 204 -17.09 9.57 -2.32
N PHE A 205 -16.01 10.34 -2.29
CA PHE A 205 -15.04 10.34 -1.19
C PHE A 205 -15.68 10.78 0.14
N ILE A 206 -16.41 11.89 0.12
CA ILE A 206 -17.12 12.43 1.30
C ILE A 206 -18.21 11.46 1.76
N ASP A 207 -18.98 10.87 0.85
CA ASP A 207 -20.06 9.93 1.18
C ASP A 207 -19.50 8.60 1.71
N GLY A 208 -18.37 8.15 1.18
CA GLY A 208 -17.59 7.03 1.74
C GLY A 208 -17.16 7.30 3.20
N GLY A 209 -16.65 8.51 3.47
CA GLY A 209 -16.31 8.94 4.83
C GLY A 209 -17.52 8.99 5.76
N LYS A 210 -18.67 9.53 5.29
CA LYS A 210 -19.92 9.56 6.07
C LYS A 210 -20.44 8.15 6.38
N SER A 211 -20.32 7.20 5.46
CA SER A 211 -20.75 5.82 5.70
C SER A 211 -19.98 5.17 6.86
N ILE A 212 -18.69 5.52 7.01
CA ILE A 212 -17.84 5.04 8.10
C ILE A 212 -18.23 5.67 9.44
N ILE A 213 -18.58 6.97 9.46
CA ILE A 213 -19.01 7.66 10.68
C ILE A 213 -20.30 7.03 11.23
N ASN A 214 -21.16 6.51 10.35
CA ASN A 214 -22.44 5.88 10.70
C ASN A 214 -22.32 4.39 11.05
N LEU A 215 -21.10 3.80 10.99
CA LEU A 215 -20.90 2.42 11.41
C LEU A 215 -21.20 2.22 12.89
N LYS A 216 -21.97 1.17 13.23
CA LYS A 216 -22.23 0.79 14.65
C LYS A 216 -20.92 0.54 15.42
N LYS A 217 -19.89 -0.01 14.75
CA LYS A 217 -18.57 -0.35 15.33
C LYS A 217 -17.47 0.56 14.80
N LYS A 218 -17.72 1.86 14.66
CA LYS A 218 -16.77 2.83 14.06
C LYS A 218 -15.42 2.90 14.76
N TRP A 219 -15.39 2.80 16.09
CA TRP A 219 -14.14 2.82 16.83
C TRP A 219 -13.26 1.60 16.57
N LEU A 220 -13.89 0.43 16.39
CA LEU A 220 -13.18 -0.79 16.03
C LEU A 220 -12.64 -0.71 14.58
N PHE A 221 -13.39 -0.08 13.68
CA PHE A 221 -12.92 0.21 12.31
C PHE A 221 -11.70 1.14 12.31
N ILE A 222 -11.73 2.19 13.11
CA ILE A 222 -10.59 3.12 13.28
C ILE A 222 -9.40 2.40 13.88
N LEU A 223 -9.61 1.60 14.94
CA LEU A 223 -8.55 0.81 15.57
C LEU A 223 -7.86 -0.12 14.57
N TYR A 224 -8.63 -0.91 13.80
CA TYR A 224 -8.05 -1.78 12.78
C TYR A 224 -7.31 -0.98 11.70
N SER A 225 -7.80 0.19 11.34
CA SER A 225 -7.10 1.06 10.38
C SER A 225 -5.76 1.54 10.93
N ILE A 226 -5.71 1.99 12.18
CA ILE A 226 -4.46 2.36 12.84
C ILE A 226 -3.51 1.16 12.89
N LEU A 227 -3.98 -0.02 13.32
CA LEU A 227 -3.17 -1.23 13.39
C LEU A 227 -2.58 -1.64 12.03
N ILE A 228 -3.33 -1.51 10.94
CA ILE A 228 -2.83 -1.76 9.58
C ILE A 228 -1.63 -0.85 9.26
N TRP A 229 -1.77 0.45 9.47
CA TRP A 229 -0.73 1.42 9.15
C TRP A 229 0.47 1.32 10.10
N VAL A 230 0.24 1.03 11.38
CA VAL A 230 1.31 0.70 12.34
C VAL A 230 2.06 -0.55 11.91
N CYS A 231 1.38 -1.61 11.47
CA CYS A 231 2.04 -2.80 10.93
C CYS A 231 2.90 -2.47 9.70
N TYR A 232 2.41 -1.63 8.77
CA TYR A 232 3.20 -1.22 7.61
C TYR A 232 4.45 -0.43 8.02
N LEU A 233 4.30 0.51 8.96
CA LEU A 233 5.43 1.30 9.48
C LEU A 233 6.45 0.41 10.20
N LEU A 234 5.97 -0.49 11.07
CA LEU A 234 6.83 -1.44 11.78
C LEU A 234 7.53 -2.40 10.83
N MET A 235 6.83 -2.93 9.82
CA MET A 235 7.43 -3.80 8.81
C MET A 235 8.55 -3.08 8.06
N THR A 236 8.34 -1.79 7.70
CA THR A 236 9.36 -0.96 7.05
C THR A 236 10.55 -0.69 7.99
N TYR A 237 10.29 -0.36 9.26
CA TYR A 237 11.33 -0.09 10.24
C TYR A 237 12.16 -1.33 10.58
N ILE A 238 11.51 -2.47 10.76
CA ILE A 238 12.18 -3.75 11.03
C ILE A 238 13.00 -4.21 9.83
N ALA A 239 12.56 -3.90 8.59
CA ALA A 239 13.39 -4.16 7.42
C ALA A 239 14.75 -3.44 7.49
N PHE A 240 14.85 -2.27 8.15
CA PHE A 240 16.13 -1.59 8.35
C PHE A 240 17.12 -2.40 9.20
N LEU A 241 16.61 -3.24 10.10
CA LEU A 241 17.42 -4.07 10.97
C LEU A 241 17.96 -5.34 10.28
N THR A 242 17.61 -5.54 9.00
CA THR A 242 18.02 -6.74 8.25
C THR A 242 19.43 -6.66 7.72
N ILE A 243 19.97 -5.46 7.46
CA ILE A 243 21.33 -5.25 6.93
C ILE A 243 22.05 -4.12 7.68
N ASP A 244 23.38 -4.24 7.82
CA ASP A 244 24.19 -3.32 8.61
C ASP A 244 24.16 -1.87 8.06
N ALA A 245 24.06 -1.72 6.75
CA ALA A 245 24.01 -0.40 6.10
C ALA A 245 22.82 0.48 6.55
N THR A 246 21.76 -0.12 7.09
CA THR A 246 20.51 0.58 7.42
C THR A 246 20.05 0.45 8.86
N TYR A 247 20.74 -0.35 9.67
CA TYR A 247 20.29 -0.68 11.03
C TYR A 247 20.21 0.54 11.98
N HIS A 248 20.96 1.61 11.69
CA HIS A 248 21.01 2.85 12.47
C HIS A 248 19.93 3.88 12.09
N LEU A 249 19.08 3.56 11.10
CA LEU A 249 18.11 4.52 10.58
C LEU A 249 17.00 4.85 11.59
N PRO A 250 16.63 6.12 11.72
CA PRO A 250 15.57 6.55 12.63
C PRO A 250 14.18 6.21 12.09
N LEU A 251 13.17 6.23 12.97
CA LEU A 251 11.76 6.01 12.61
C LEU A 251 11.26 7.01 11.53
N GLY A 252 11.81 8.23 11.49
CA GLY A 252 11.51 9.21 10.44
C GLY A 252 11.84 8.72 9.04
N ALA A 253 12.93 7.94 8.88
CA ALA A 253 13.26 7.30 7.62
C ALA A 253 12.21 6.26 7.21
N ALA A 254 11.63 5.52 8.18
CA ALA A 254 10.58 4.56 7.88
C ALA A 254 9.29 5.23 7.37
N PHE A 255 8.90 6.38 7.92
CA PHE A 255 7.80 7.17 7.38
C PHE A 255 8.07 7.62 5.95
N ALA A 256 9.29 8.10 5.67
CA ALA A 256 9.68 8.55 4.33
C ALA A 256 9.68 7.40 3.31
N VAL A 257 10.26 6.25 3.68
CA VAL A 257 10.27 5.05 2.82
C VAL A 257 8.85 4.51 2.61
N LEU A 258 8.03 4.45 3.66
CA LEU A 258 6.63 4.00 3.55
C LEU A 258 5.82 4.91 2.62
N ALA A 259 5.93 6.22 2.80
CA ALA A 259 5.16 7.18 1.99
C ALA A 259 5.62 7.20 0.54
N LEU A 260 6.91 7.40 0.27
CA LEU A 260 7.44 7.54 -1.08
C LEU A 260 7.53 6.19 -1.80
N GLY A 261 7.86 5.12 -1.09
CA GLY A 261 7.83 3.76 -1.63
C GLY A 261 6.44 3.33 -2.08
N THR A 262 5.38 3.73 -1.34
CA THR A 262 3.99 3.48 -1.75
C THR A 262 3.66 4.15 -3.08
N ILE A 263 4.21 5.35 -3.37
CA ILE A 263 4.06 5.98 -4.70
C ILE A 263 4.64 5.08 -5.79
N GLY A 264 5.82 4.50 -5.56
CA GLY A 264 6.42 3.57 -6.51
C GLY A 264 5.55 2.36 -6.82
N MET A 265 4.89 1.81 -5.80
CA MET A 265 3.95 0.70 -5.96
C MET A 265 2.66 1.10 -6.70
N LEU A 266 2.27 2.38 -6.64
CA LEU A 266 1.11 2.91 -7.37
C LEU A 266 1.43 3.20 -8.84
N ILE A 267 2.65 3.66 -9.15
CA ILE A 267 3.10 3.99 -10.51
C ILE A 267 3.26 2.71 -11.34
N ILE A 268 3.99 1.73 -10.81
CA ILE A 268 4.18 0.43 -11.46
C ILE A 268 3.54 -0.64 -10.59
N GLN A 269 2.69 -1.45 -11.20
CA GLN A 269 1.97 -2.50 -10.53
C GLN A 269 2.92 -3.44 -9.76
N GLY A 270 2.69 -3.57 -8.45
CA GLY A 270 3.57 -4.33 -7.56
C GLY A 270 4.93 -3.69 -7.28
N GLY A 271 5.24 -2.51 -7.82
CA GLY A 271 6.47 -1.76 -7.52
C GLY A 271 7.75 -2.35 -8.11
N ILE A 272 7.66 -3.34 -9.01
CA ILE A 272 8.83 -4.02 -9.59
C ILE A 272 9.81 -3.00 -10.17
N GLY A 273 11.05 -3.02 -9.69
CA GLY A 273 12.14 -2.15 -10.13
C GLY A 273 12.04 -0.71 -9.65
N VAL A 274 10.84 -0.12 -9.56
CA VAL A 274 10.64 1.26 -9.10
C VAL A 274 10.76 1.39 -7.59
N TYR A 275 10.16 0.47 -6.84
CA TYR A 275 10.18 0.53 -5.37
C TYR A 275 11.62 0.54 -4.82
N PRO A 276 12.52 -0.40 -5.21
CA PRO A 276 13.91 -0.37 -4.74
C PRO A 276 14.66 0.91 -5.12
N ILE A 277 14.40 1.46 -6.31
CA ILE A 277 15.01 2.72 -6.75
C ILE A 277 14.55 3.87 -5.87
N ILE A 278 13.26 4.00 -5.59
CA ILE A 278 12.72 5.06 -4.73
C ILE A 278 13.27 4.92 -3.31
N VAL A 279 13.30 3.71 -2.74
CA VAL A 279 13.88 3.45 -1.42
C VAL A 279 15.33 3.89 -1.38
N SER A 280 16.14 3.54 -2.37
CA SER A 280 17.53 3.97 -2.48
C SER A 280 17.65 5.50 -2.47
N GLN A 281 16.85 6.20 -3.28
CA GLN A 281 16.89 7.67 -3.35
C GLN A 281 16.46 8.35 -2.04
N VAL A 282 15.46 7.79 -1.36
CA VAL A 282 15.02 8.29 -0.04
C VAL A 282 16.11 8.12 1.00
N LEU A 283 16.77 6.96 1.02
CA LEU A 283 17.78 6.63 2.02
C LEU A 283 19.10 7.36 1.81
N LEU A 284 19.42 7.82 0.60
CA LEU A 284 20.53 8.74 0.35
C LEU A 284 20.42 10.03 1.21
N LEU A 285 19.21 10.54 1.44
CA LEU A 285 18.97 11.69 2.31
C LEU A 285 19.30 11.42 3.78
N TYR A 286 19.35 10.14 4.16
CA TYR A 286 19.70 9.69 5.52
C TYR A 286 21.14 9.19 5.63
N GLY A 287 21.96 9.37 4.57
CA GLY A 287 23.38 9.02 4.57
C GLY A 287 23.67 7.55 4.25
N VAL A 288 22.66 6.77 3.84
CA VAL A 288 22.88 5.41 3.33
C VAL A 288 23.34 5.50 1.89
N ASP A 289 24.37 4.74 1.53
CA ASP A 289 24.86 4.65 0.16
C ASP A 289 23.82 4.06 -0.80
N LYS A 290 24.04 4.26 -2.08
CA LYS A 290 23.09 3.86 -3.14
C LYS A 290 22.87 2.35 -3.18
N VAL A 291 23.90 1.56 -2.94
CA VAL A 291 23.89 0.09 -3.03
C VAL A 291 23.11 -0.49 -1.84
N GLY A 292 23.42 -0.04 -0.62
CA GLY A 292 22.71 -0.44 0.61
C GLY A 292 21.23 -0.08 0.55
N GLY A 293 20.89 1.15 0.12
CA GLY A 293 19.51 1.58 -0.04
C GLY A 293 18.74 0.77 -1.10
N TYR A 294 19.36 0.42 -2.21
CA TYR A 294 18.78 -0.42 -3.25
C TYR A 294 18.57 -1.86 -2.80
N SER A 295 19.55 -2.42 -2.09
CA SER A 295 19.47 -3.76 -1.50
C SER A 295 18.33 -3.87 -0.50
N LEU A 296 18.20 -2.90 0.40
CA LEU A 296 17.07 -2.85 1.33
C LEU A 296 15.72 -2.76 0.62
N GLY A 297 15.65 -1.95 -0.44
CA GLY A 297 14.45 -1.85 -1.26
C GLY A 297 14.02 -3.19 -1.83
N TRP A 298 14.95 -3.98 -2.37
CA TRP A 298 14.68 -5.33 -2.85
C TRP A 298 14.30 -6.29 -1.73
N ILE A 299 15.00 -6.25 -0.60
CA ILE A 299 14.69 -7.10 0.57
C ILE A 299 13.25 -6.81 1.03
N SER A 300 12.88 -5.55 1.22
CA SER A 300 11.54 -5.14 1.65
C SER A 300 10.47 -5.56 0.64
N TRP A 301 10.74 -5.38 -0.64
CA TRP A 301 9.84 -5.80 -1.74
C TRP A 301 9.65 -7.32 -1.77
N THR A 302 10.73 -8.08 -1.58
CA THR A 302 10.73 -9.54 -1.57
C THR A 302 9.92 -10.08 -0.41
N ILE A 303 10.09 -9.53 0.81
CA ILE A 303 9.29 -9.90 2.00
C ILE A 303 7.80 -9.82 1.66
N GLN A 304 7.35 -8.67 1.17
CA GLN A 304 5.93 -8.45 0.84
C GLN A 304 5.44 -9.38 -0.26
N THR A 305 6.26 -9.60 -1.30
CA THR A 305 5.93 -10.44 -2.45
C THR A 305 5.79 -11.91 -2.04
N VAL A 306 6.72 -12.42 -1.23
CA VAL A 306 6.68 -13.80 -0.72
C VAL A 306 5.42 -14.05 0.11
N ILE A 307 5.07 -13.13 1.01
CA ILE A 307 3.83 -13.22 1.80
C ILE A 307 2.61 -13.34 0.87
N VAL A 308 2.51 -12.45 -0.11
CA VAL A 308 1.36 -12.42 -1.03
C VAL A 308 1.28 -13.67 -1.90
N ILE A 309 2.42 -14.16 -2.41
CA ILE A 309 2.45 -15.38 -3.24
C ILE A 309 2.03 -16.59 -2.41
N ILE A 310 2.67 -16.83 -1.27
CA ILE A 310 2.39 -18.01 -0.44
C ILE A 310 0.93 -18.00 0.04
N LEU A 311 0.51 -16.91 0.69
CA LEU A 311 -0.83 -16.85 1.26
C LEU A 311 -1.91 -16.73 0.18
N GLY A 312 -1.62 -16.12 -0.95
CA GLY A 312 -2.55 -16.05 -2.08
C GLY A 312 -2.80 -17.42 -2.72
N LEU A 313 -1.75 -18.23 -2.90
CA LEU A 313 -1.87 -19.61 -3.41
C LEU A 313 -2.65 -20.48 -2.41
N ILE A 314 -2.34 -20.41 -1.12
CA ILE A 314 -3.12 -21.09 -0.08
C ILE A 314 -4.58 -20.63 -0.12
N GLY A 315 -4.81 -19.33 -0.30
CA GLY A 315 -6.15 -18.76 -0.40
C GLY A 315 -6.98 -19.32 -1.55
N PHE A 316 -6.38 -19.54 -2.72
CA PHE A 316 -7.05 -20.23 -3.82
C PHE A 316 -7.52 -21.63 -3.44
N ILE A 317 -6.68 -22.43 -2.76
CA ILE A 317 -7.01 -23.77 -2.30
C ILE A 317 -8.15 -23.74 -1.29
N MET A 318 -8.03 -22.87 -0.26
CA MET A 318 -9.01 -22.74 0.83
C MET A 318 -10.40 -22.29 0.35
N LEU A 319 -10.45 -21.40 -0.64
CA LEU A 319 -11.72 -20.88 -1.17
C LEU A 319 -12.35 -21.80 -2.21
N SER A 320 -11.55 -22.64 -2.88
CA SER A 320 -12.04 -23.63 -3.86
C SER A 320 -12.69 -24.85 -3.20
N GLN A 321 -12.34 -25.17 -1.95
CA GLN A 321 -12.93 -26.28 -1.24
C GLN A 321 -14.45 -26.05 -1.04
N LYS A 322 -15.28 -26.88 -1.68
CA LYS A 322 -16.71 -26.97 -1.40
C LYS A 322 -16.89 -27.46 0.04
N LYS A 323 -17.83 -26.88 0.80
CA LYS A 323 -18.28 -27.49 2.07
C LYS A 323 -18.85 -28.88 1.75
N ASN A 324 -18.09 -29.92 2.02
CA ASN A 324 -18.56 -31.32 2.00
C ASN A 324 -19.51 -31.64 3.17
N HIS A 325 -20.19 -30.68 3.75
CA HIS A 325 -21.05 -30.86 4.92
C HIS A 325 -22.57 -30.90 4.62
N GLU A 326 -23.00 -30.69 3.35
CA GLU A 326 -24.43 -30.79 3.03
C GLU A 326 -24.86 -32.21 2.53
N GLN A 327 -23.92 -33.17 2.35
CA GLN A 327 -24.26 -34.51 1.84
C GLN A 327 -24.44 -35.59 2.91
N ILE A 328 -24.35 -35.29 4.19
CA ILE A 328 -24.50 -36.31 5.26
C ILE A 328 -25.88 -36.24 5.92
N THR A 329 -26.70 -35.24 5.67
CA THR A 329 -28.05 -35.13 6.25
C THR A 329 -29.17 -35.67 5.39
N ASP A 330 -28.94 -35.91 4.09
CA ASP A 330 -29.96 -36.45 3.18
C ASP A 330 -29.96 -38.01 3.05
N ILE A 331 -29.19 -38.70 3.91
CA ILE A 331 -29.18 -40.20 3.91
C ILE A 331 -29.83 -40.78 5.19
N LYS A 332 -30.46 -39.93 6.00
CA LYS A 332 -31.19 -40.36 7.21
C LYS A 332 -32.60 -39.77 7.31
N GLU A 333 -33.38 -39.86 6.26
CA GLU A 333 -34.85 -39.86 6.30
C GLU A 333 -35.40 -40.98 5.42
#